data_dac85364183a4dab68436f55a0be932f
#
_entry.id   dac85364183a4dab68436f55a0be932f
#
_cell.length_a   1.000
_cell.length_b   1.000
_cell.length_c   1.000
_cell.angle_alpha   90.00
_cell.angle_beta   90.00
_cell.angle_gamma   90.00
#
_symmetry.space_group_name_H-M   'P 1'
#
loop_
_entity.id
_entity.type
_entity.pdbx_description
1 polymer ?
#
loop_
_entity_poly.entity_id
_entity_poly.type
_entity_poly.pdbx_seq_one_letter_code
_entity_poly.pdbx_strand_id
1 'polypeptide(L)' 'MHNIAEGFDAGSDAEFIRFLKISRRSASEVQSELYLALDRKYITADQLQMAHDKAVEVKKLNNGLISYLRGKKK' A
#
# COMPACT_ATOMS: atom_id res chain seq x y z
N MET A 1 -8.82 -11.42 6.54
CA MET A 1 -9.11 -10.10 6.29
C MET A 1 -10.36 -9.87 5.44
N HIS A 2 -11.45 -9.75 6.10
CA HIS A 2 -12.72 -9.64 5.40
C HIS A 2 -13.00 -8.22 4.92
N ASN A 3 -12.17 -7.28 5.30
CA ASN A 3 -12.51 -5.87 5.10
C ASN A 3 -12.50 -5.45 3.65
N ILE A 4 -11.60 -6.00 2.86
CA ILE A 4 -11.58 -5.66 1.44
C ILE A 4 -12.82 -6.17 0.75
N ALA A 5 -13.16 -7.42 1.01
CA ALA A 5 -14.34 -8.03 0.40
C ALA A 5 -15.61 -7.32 0.85
N GLU A 6 -15.66 -6.96 2.12
CA GLU A 6 -16.82 -6.27 2.66
C GLU A 6 -17.02 -4.91 2.02
N GLY A 7 -15.96 -4.13 1.92
CA GLY A 7 -16.07 -2.83 1.28
C GLY A 7 -16.46 -2.94 -0.18
N PHE A 8 -15.98 -3.96 -0.83
CA PHE A 8 -16.29 -4.18 -2.23
C PHE A 8 -17.75 -4.62 -2.40
N ASP A 9 -18.18 -5.56 -1.57
CA ASP A 9 -19.54 -6.10 -1.63
C ASP A 9 -20.57 -5.05 -1.28
N ALA A 10 -20.23 -4.14 -0.40
CA ALA A 10 -21.16 -3.07 -0.04
C ALA A 10 -21.34 -2.06 -1.17
N GLY A 11 -20.57 -2.20 -2.24
CA GLY A 11 -20.67 -1.28 -3.36
C GLY A 11 -20.14 0.10 -3.05
N SER A 12 -19.35 0.22 -2.00
CA SER A 12 -18.84 1.52 -1.56
C SER A 12 -17.45 1.75 -2.12
N ASP A 13 -17.40 2.39 -3.29
CA ASP A 13 -16.10 2.75 -3.87
C ASP A 13 -15.35 3.74 -2.98
N ALA A 14 -16.09 4.62 -2.32
CA ALA A 14 -15.46 5.60 -1.44
C ALA A 14 -14.74 4.94 -0.28
N GLU A 15 -15.35 3.91 0.32
CA GLU A 15 -14.71 3.19 1.41
C GLU A 15 -13.52 2.37 0.93
N PHE A 16 -13.64 1.79 -0.25
CA PHE A 16 -12.54 1.04 -0.81
C PHE A 16 -11.35 1.97 -1.10
N ILE A 17 -11.63 3.14 -1.66
CA ILE A 17 -10.59 4.14 -1.90
C ILE A 17 -9.92 4.52 -0.59
N ARG A 18 -10.71 4.72 0.46
CA ARG A 18 -10.13 5.07 1.76
C ARG A 18 -9.22 3.98 2.27
N PHE A 19 -9.64 2.71 2.12
CA PHE A 19 -8.80 1.59 2.50
C PHE A 19 -7.49 1.59 1.72
N LEU A 20 -7.56 1.85 0.43
CA LEU A 20 -6.37 1.88 -0.41
C LEU A 20 -5.41 3.00 -0.01
N LYS A 21 -5.95 4.14 0.39
CA LYS A 21 -5.10 5.24 0.86
C LYS A 21 -4.40 4.89 2.15
N ILE A 22 -5.08 4.18 3.04
CA ILE A 22 -4.46 3.72 4.29
C ILE A 22 -3.36 2.71 3.97
N SER A 23 -3.62 1.80 3.07
CA SER A 23 -2.64 0.81 2.64
C SER A 23 -1.41 1.48 2.05
N ARG A 24 -1.60 2.50 1.22
CA ARG A 24 -0.50 3.25 0.62
C ARG A 24 0.34 3.95 1.67
N ARG A 25 -0.32 4.54 2.68
CA ARG A 25 0.39 5.19 3.77
C ARG A 25 1.20 4.17 4.58
N SER A 26 0.61 3.01 4.83
CA SER A 26 1.31 1.95 5.56
C SER A 26 2.55 1.49 4.81
N ALA A 27 2.47 1.39 3.49
CA ALA A 27 3.63 1.02 2.69
C ALA A 27 4.74 2.06 2.82
N SER A 28 4.37 3.35 2.87
CA SER A 28 5.36 4.41 3.08
C SER A 28 6.01 4.32 4.44
N GLU A 29 5.23 3.97 5.46
CA GLU A 29 5.79 3.81 6.81
C GLU A 29 6.75 2.65 6.88
N VAL A 30 6.43 1.55 6.18
CA VAL A 30 7.35 0.41 6.12
C VAL A 30 8.66 0.84 5.47
N GLN A 31 8.60 1.63 4.40
CA GLN A 31 9.83 2.11 3.76
C GLN A 31 10.72 2.86 4.74
N SER A 32 10.13 3.72 5.57
CA SER A 32 10.91 4.45 6.57
C SER A 32 11.53 3.51 7.60
N GLU A 33 10.77 2.52 8.04
CA GLU A 33 11.26 1.58 9.04
C GLU A 33 12.34 0.67 8.52
N LEU A 34 12.36 0.42 7.22
CA LEU A 34 13.42 -0.39 6.61
C LEU A 34 14.78 0.27 6.77
N TYR A 35 14.85 1.58 6.63
CA TYR A 35 16.12 2.27 6.81
C TYR A 35 16.62 2.18 8.24
N LEU A 36 15.68 2.26 9.19
CA LEU A 36 16.05 2.08 10.59
C LEU A 36 16.56 0.68 10.86
N ALA A 37 15.92 -0.32 10.27
CA ALA A 37 16.34 -1.72 10.43
C ALA A 37 17.72 -1.93 9.84
N LEU A 38 18.01 -1.31 8.70
CA LEU A 38 19.35 -1.38 8.11
C LEU A 38 20.38 -0.76 9.02
N ASP A 39 20.06 0.41 9.57
CA ASP A 39 20.95 1.13 10.48
C ASP A 39 21.31 0.28 11.69
N ARG A 40 20.35 -0.46 12.21
CA ARG A 40 20.54 -1.31 13.38
C ARG A 40 21.05 -2.69 13.02
N LYS A 41 21.33 -2.93 11.74
CA LYS A 41 21.89 -4.18 11.23
C LYS A 41 20.96 -5.36 11.41
N TYR A 42 19.67 -5.12 11.43
CA TYR A 42 18.68 -6.20 11.45
C TYR A 42 18.49 -6.81 10.06
N ILE A 43 18.74 -6.03 9.03
CA ILE A 43 18.63 -6.49 7.65
C ILE A 43 19.84 -6.04 6.86
N THR A 44 20.07 -6.68 5.72
CA THR A 44 21.15 -6.30 4.82
C THR A 44 20.63 -5.28 3.80
N ALA A 45 21.58 -4.67 3.10
CA ALA A 45 21.24 -3.73 2.03
C ALA A 45 20.41 -4.41 0.93
N ASP A 46 20.74 -5.66 0.61
CA ASP A 46 19.97 -6.40 -0.40
C ASP A 46 18.55 -6.65 0.06
N GLN A 47 18.39 -7.00 1.33
CA GLN A 47 17.05 -7.21 1.88
C GLN A 47 16.26 -5.93 1.90
N LEU A 48 16.91 -4.81 2.23
CA LEU A 48 16.23 -3.52 2.19
C LEU A 48 15.76 -3.20 0.78
N GLN A 49 16.61 -3.44 -0.21
CA GLN A 49 16.25 -3.13 -1.59
C GLN A 49 15.03 -3.93 -2.04
N MET A 50 15.02 -5.23 -1.73
CA MET A 50 13.89 -6.08 -2.08
C MET A 50 12.61 -5.61 -1.44
N ALA A 51 12.64 -5.32 -0.16
CA ALA A 51 11.45 -4.88 0.55
C ALA A 51 10.99 -3.50 0.08
N HIS A 52 11.95 -2.62 -0.20
CA HIS A 52 11.63 -1.29 -0.71
C HIS A 52 10.93 -1.38 -2.06
N ASP A 53 11.42 -2.25 -2.94
CA ASP A 53 10.81 -2.44 -4.25
C ASP A 53 9.38 -2.95 -4.13
N LYS A 54 9.14 -3.86 -3.19
CA LYS A 54 7.78 -4.35 -2.96
C LYS A 54 6.86 -3.25 -2.47
N ALA A 55 7.34 -2.39 -1.59
CA ALA A 55 6.53 -1.28 -1.11
C ALA A 55 6.19 -0.31 -2.24
N VAL A 56 7.14 -0.06 -3.13
CA VAL A 56 6.88 0.79 -4.29
C VAL A 56 5.80 0.16 -5.18
N GLU A 57 5.88 -1.15 -5.40
CA GLU A 57 4.87 -1.85 -6.21
C GLU A 57 3.49 -1.74 -5.60
N VAL A 58 3.40 -1.89 -4.28
CA VAL A 58 2.12 -1.77 -3.58
C VAL A 58 1.54 -0.38 -3.77
N LYS A 59 2.38 0.65 -3.64
CA LYS A 59 1.92 2.03 -3.78
C LYS A 59 1.44 2.30 -5.19
N LYS A 60 2.14 1.78 -6.19
CA LYS A 60 1.73 1.95 -7.58
C LYS A 60 0.39 1.27 -7.85
N LEU A 61 0.22 0.06 -7.33
CA LEU A 61 -1.02 -0.66 -7.49
C LEU A 61 -2.17 0.10 -6.83
N ASN A 62 -1.94 0.59 -5.61
CA ASN A 62 -2.97 1.34 -4.90
C ASN A 62 -3.36 2.61 -5.67
N ASN A 63 -2.38 3.32 -6.20
CA ASN A 63 -2.66 4.53 -6.98
C ASN A 63 -3.46 4.21 -8.23
N GLY A 64 -3.11 3.12 -8.90
CA GLY A 64 -3.85 2.70 -10.09
C GLY A 64 -5.28 2.34 -9.79
N LEU A 65 -5.50 1.62 -8.69
CA LEU A 65 -6.85 1.24 -8.30
C LEU A 65 -7.69 2.45 -7.89
N ILE A 66 -7.09 3.36 -7.14
CA ILE A 66 -7.78 4.59 -6.73
C ILE A 66 -8.21 5.38 -7.97
N SER A 67 -7.29 5.52 -8.90
CA SER A 67 -7.56 6.24 -10.14
C SER A 67 -8.70 5.60 -10.92
N TYR A 68 -8.64 4.28 -11.05
CA TYR A 68 -9.67 3.53 -11.75
C TYR A 68 -11.04 3.72 -11.10
N LEU A 69 -11.09 3.60 -9.77
CA LEU A 69 -12.36 3.71 -9.06
C LEU A 69 -12.95 5.12 -9.16
N ARG A 70 -12.11 6.12 -9.15
CA ARG A 70 -12.58 7.50 -9.31
C ARG A 70 -13.09 7.73 -10.73
N GLY A 71 -12.42 7.15 -11.71
CA GLY A 71 -12.82 7.32 -13.09
C GLY A 71 -14.17 6.71 -13.43
N LYS A 72 -14.49 5.58 -12.77
CA LYS A 72 -15.73 4.92 -13.10
C LYS A 72 -16.96 5.62 -12.53
N LYS A 73 -16.78 6.69 -11.81
CA LYS A 73 -17.87 7.46 -11.23
C LYS A 73 -18.44 8.50 -12.16
N LYS A 74 -18.06 8.54 -13.34
CA LYS A 74 -18.53 9.55 -14.28
C LYS A 74 -19.99 9.47 -14.65
#